data_8ff06db6b6c8e048cde1afa5d12ceae3
#
_entry.id   8ff06db6b6c8e048cde1afa5d12ceae3
#
_cell.length_a   1.000
_cell.length_b   1.000
_cell.length_c   1.000
_cell.angle_alpha   90.00
_cell.angle_beta   90.00
_cell.angle_gamma   90.00
#
_symmetry.space_group_name_H-M   'P 1'
#
loop_
_entity.id
_entity.type
_entity.pdbx_description
1 polymer ?
#
loop_
_entity_poly.entity_id
_entity_poly.type
_entity_poly.pdbx_seq_one_letter_code
_entity_poly.pdbx_strand_id
1 'polypeptide(L)'
;MQILNKVKTQTHDIEHHDGKTYYRCCICGRQLFRKIKSHGKVYCKKHYHQLKKYGKPIDNNPRTILDRNEIIIDDNVAHIKIYDAHCNHIATTIIDAEDVSKVRYTKWKLSSSGYIMNTPKFKGSNQHLSRVILGTDEFVDHINHNPLDNRKKNLRVVTKSQNQMNANYKGVQHLGSKWYARIKIHQKTIPLGGYLDEEEALYARWYAEQVLFKEYAYPKPEPEILESRKSQIQEYVSRKVQRL
;
A
#
# COMPACT_ATOMS: atom_id res chain seq x y z
N MET A 1 -11.38 19.47 8.38
CA MET A 1 -10.61 18.92 7.23
C MET A 1 -9.49 19.88 6.82
N GLN A 2 -8.25 19.44 6.84
CA GLN A 2 -7.08 20.21 6.42
C GLN A 2 -6.46 19.58 5.15
N ILE A 3 -6.13 20.39 4.15
CA ILE A 3 -5.51 19.91 2.91
C ILE A 3 -4.06 20.38 2.88
N LEU A 4 -3.13 19.43 2.77
CA LEU A 4 -1.70 19.65 2.63
C LEU A 4 -1.23 19.30 1.21
N ASN A 5 -0.14 19.95 0.78
CA ASN A 5 0.46 19.76 -0.55
C ASN A 5 -0.52 20.01 -1.71
N LYS A 6 -1.64 20.71 -1.46
CA LYS A 6 -2.49 21.19 -2.56
C LYS A 6 -1.69 22.21 -3.36
N VAL A 7 -1.73 22.08 -4.69
CA VAL A 7 -1.10 23.07 -5.56
C VAL A 7 -1.94 24.35 -5.48
N LYS A 8 -1.42 25.36 -4.80
CA LYS A 8 -2.06 26.67 -4.67
C LYS A 8 -1.76 27.51 -5.91
N THR A 9 -2.78 28.16 -6.44
CA THR A 9 -2.64 29.12 -7.56
C THR A 9 -2.22 30.52 -7.09
N GLN A 10 -2.03 30.73 -5.78
CA GLN A 10 -1.73 32.04 -5.21
C GLN A 10 -0.34 32.13 -4.58
N THR A 11 0.35 33.17 -5.05
CA THR A 11 1.41 34.02 -4.44
C THR A 11 2.53 33.39 -3.62
N HIS A 12 3.75 33.68 -4.04
CA HIS A 12 5.03 33.91 -3.32
C HIS A 12 5.31 33.12 -2.04
N ASP A 13 4.93 31.86 -1.93
CA ASP A 13 5.33 31.07 -0.79
C ASP A 13 6.78 30.59 -1.00
N ILE A 14 7.70 31.17 -0.27
CA ILE A 14 9.04 30.64 -0.07
C ILE A 14 8.92 29.63 1.06
N GLU A 15 9.23 28.38 0.79
CA GLU A 15 9.27 27.35 1.82
C GLU A 15 10.72 27.03 2.14
N HIS A 16 11.05 27.01 3.44
CA HIS A 16 12.34 26.52 3.95
C HIS A 16 12.14 25.12 4.53
N HIS A 17 12.84 24.16 3.98
CA HIS A 17 12.80 22.79 4.46
C HIS A 17 14.15 22.12 4.22
N ASP A 18 14.66 21.35 5.21
CA ASP A 18 15.97 20.67 5.17
C ASP A 18 17.12 21.60 4.75
N GLY A 19 17.13 22.83 5.27
CA GLY A 19 18.14 23.85 4.94
C GLY A 19 18.09 24.35 3.49
N LYS A 20 17.04 24.01 2.73
CA LYS A 20 16.86 24.41 1.34
C LYS A 20 15.69 25.36 1.18
N THR A 21 15.86 26.33 0.30
CA THR A 21 14.80 27.27 -0.08
C THR A 21 14.09 26.80 -1.33
N TYR A 22 12.79 26.70 -1.27
CA TYR A 22 11.93 26.33 -2.38
C TYR A 22 11.05 27.51 -2.78
N TYR A 23 10.82 27.66 -4.06
CA TYR A 23 9.97 28.70 -4.62
C TYR A 23 8.73 28.07 -5.26
N ARG A 24 7.63 28.81 -5.32
CA ARG A 24 6.43 28.36 -6.03
C ARG A 24 6.16 29.20 -7.27
N CYS A 25 5.73 28.53 -8.34
CA CYS A 25 5.23 29.22 -9.53
C CYS A 25 3.93 29.96 -9.19
N CYS A 26 3.87 31.27 -9.44
CA CYS A 26 2.70 32.09 -9.14
C CYS A 26 1.43 31.73 -9.93
N ILE A 27 1.56 30.92 -10.99
CA ILE A 27 0.42 30.48 -11.81
C ILE A 27 -0.10 29.09 -11.38
N CYS A 28 0.77 28.07 -11.35
CA CYS A 28 0.36 26.68 -11.10
C CYS A 28 0.76 26.18 -9.71
N GLY A 29 1.33 27.01 -8.85
CA GLY A 29 1.76 26.65 -7.50
C GLY A 29 2.89 25.62 -7.43
N ARG A 30 3.46 25.19 -8.58
CA ARG A 30 4.52 24.19 -8.63
C ARG A 30 5.72 24.62 -7.81
N GLN A 31 6.23 23.72 -7.00
CA GLN A 31 7.47 23.93 -6.27
C GLN A 31 8.67 23.90 -7.22
N LEU A 32 9.59 24.82 -7.04
CA LEU A 32 10.75 25.04 -7.91
C LEU A 32 12.03 25.06 -7.10
N PHE A 33 13.08 24.42 -7.59
CA PHE A 33 14.43 24.48 -7.04
C PHE A 33 15.21 25.71 -7.52
N ARG A 34 14.79 26.28 -8.66
CA ARG A 34 15.37 27.50 -9.23
C ARG A 34 14.25 28.48 -9.56
N LYS A 35 14.43 29.74 -9.21
CA LYS A 35 13.46 30.79 -9.52
C LYS A 35 13.75 31.40 -10.90
N ILE A 36 12.70 31.53 -11.70
CA ILE A 36 12.70 32.38 -12.89
C ILE A 36 11.81 33.57 -12.57
N LYS A 37 12.42 34.75 -12.36
CA LYS A 37 11.69 35.97 -12.02
C LYS A 37 11.32 36.76 -13.28
N SER A 38 10.10 37.26 -13.31
CA SER A 38 9.65 38.25 -14.27
C SER A 38 8.57 39.11 -13.60
N HIS A 39 8.68 40.42 -13.76
CA HIS A 39 7.74 41.38 -13.16
C HIS A 39 7.47 41.13 -11.67
N GLY A 40 8.51 40.89 -10.88
CA GLY A 40 8.40 40.63 -9.46
C GLY A 40 7.83 39.24 -9.06
N LYS A 41 7.39 38.42 -9.99
CA LYS A 41 6.79 37.12 -9.75
C LYS A 41 7.71 35.96 -10.13
N VAL A 42 7.51 34.79 -9.52
CA VAL A 42 8.27 33.56 -9.79
C VAL A 42 7.44 32.66 -10.69
N TYR A 43 8.05 32.17 -11.76
CA TYR A 43 7.42 31.28 -12.73
C TYR A 43 8.19 29.97 -12.87
N CYS A 44 7.49 28.88 -13.17
CA CYS A 44 8.13 27.67 -13.70
C CYS A 44 8.52 27.91 -15.18
N LYS A 45 9.43 27.08 -15.71
CA LYS A 45 9.91 27.20 -17.08
C LYS A 45 8.78 27.29 -18.12
N LYS A 46 7.74 26.44 -17.96
CA LYS A 46 6.54 26.44 -18.84
C LYS A 46 5.85 27.80 -18.86
N HIS A 47 5.45 28.31 -17.70
CA HIS A 47 4.71 29.56 -17.61
C HIS A 47 5.53 30.79 -17.98
N TYR A 48 6.84 30.75 -17.72
CA TYR A 48 7.74 31.79 -18.18
C TYR A 48 7.84 31.84 -19.71
N HIS A 49 7.94 30.68 -20.39
CA HIS A 49 7.91 30.63 -21.87
C HIS A 49 6.56 31.05 -22.42
N GLN A 50 5.44 30.68 -21.79
CA GLN A 50 4.12 31.14 -22.21
C GLN A 50 3.98 32.66 -22.04
N LEU A 51 4.44 33.21 -20.92
CA LEU A 51 4.46 34.66 -20.71
C LEU A 51 5.26 35.39 -21.80
N LYS A 52 6.45 34.86 -22.15
CA LYS A 52 7.26 35.45 -23.24
C LYS A 52 6.60 35.33 -24.62
N LYS A 53 5.97 34.19 -24.91
CA LYS A 53 5.41 33.92 -26.26
C LYS A 53 4.03 34.57 -26.46
N TYR A 54 3.20 34.60 -25.44
CA TYR A 54 1.79 34.99 -25.54
C TYR A 54 1.42 36.23 -24.70
N GLY A 55 2.40 36.83 -24.01
CA GLY A 55 2.16 37.95 -23.09
C GLY A 55 1.43 37.56 -21.80
N LYS A 56 0.92 36.32 -21.72
CA LYS A 56 0.23 35.77 -20.51
C LYS A 56 0.49 34.27 -20.38
N PRO A 57 0.52 33.75 -19.15
CA PRO A 57 0.56 32.30 -18.96
C PRO A 57 -0.82 31.70 -19.22
N ILE A 58 -0.83 30.52 -19.84
CA ILE A 58 -2.03 29.73 -20.13
C ILE A 58 -1.87 28.41 -19.39
N ASP A 59 -2.64 28.18 -18.34
CA ASP A 59 -2.59 26.90 -17.62
C ASP A 59 -3.95 26.50 -17.09
N ASN A 60 -4.43 25.37 -17.60
CA ASN A 60 -5.66 24.73 -17.16
C ASN A 60 -5.37 23.49 -16.29
N ASN A 61 -4.10 23.09 -16.15
CA ASN A 61 -3.72 21.96 -15.34
C ASN A 61 -2.64 22.37 -14.32
N PRO A 62 -3.03 22.69 -13.09
CA PRO A 62 -2.12 23.19 -12.08
C PRO A 62 -1.12 22.14 -11.57
N ARG A 63 -1.40 20.83 -11.76
CA ARG A 63 -0.57 19.74 -11.22
C ARG A 63 0.39 19.18 -12.25
N THR A 64 1.56 18.74 -11.76
CA THR A 64 2.59 18.07 -12.57
C THR A 64 3.15 16.86 -11.87
N ILE A 65 3.87 16.03 -12.60
CA ILE A 65 4.54 14.84 -12.06
C ILE A 65 5.57 15.13 -10.95
N LEU A 66 6.04 16.38 -10.86
CA LEU A 66 7.00 16.80 -9.82
C LEU A 66 6.31 17.26 -8.53
N ASP A 67 5.02 17.52 -8.58
CA ASP A 67 4.28 17.97 -7.40
C ASP A 67 4.09 16.81 -6.41
N ARG A 68 4.25 17.11 -5.12
CA ARG A 68 4.02 16.14 -4.04
C ARG A 68 2.57 15.70 -4.02
N ASN A 69 2.33 14.56 -3.42
CA ASN A 69 0.98 14.05 -3.23
C ASN A 69 0.17 15.02 -2.38
N GLU A 70 -1.07 15.26 -2.77
CA GLU A 70 -2.04 16.00 -1.95
C GLU A 70 -2.43 15.12 -0.76
N ILE A 71 -2.45 15.73 0.43
CA ILE A 71 -2.82 15.06 1.67
C ILE A 71 -4.01 15.81 2.27
N ILE A 72 -5.09 15.10 2.52
CA ILE A 72 -6.30 15.59 3.14
C ILE A 72 -6.39 14.95 4.51
N ILE A 73 -6.41 15.76 5.57
CA ILE A 73 -6.55 15.29 6.94
C ILE A 73 -8.02 15.47 7.34
N ASP A 74 -8.62 14.37 7.77
CA ASP A 74 -9.97 14.31 8.29
C ASP A 74 -9.93 13.56 9.63
N ASP A 75 -10.15 14.30 10.71
CA ASP A 75 -9.93 13.83 12.07
C ASP A 75 -8.57 13.17 12.27
N ASN A 76 -8.55 11.90 12.66
CA ASN A 76 -7.35 11.13 12.94
C ASN A 76 -6.81 10.37 11.71
N VAL A 77 -7.38 10.57 10.51
CA VAL A 77 -6.99 9.89 9.28
C VAL A 77 -6.49 10.89 8.26
N ALA A 78 -5.38 10.58 7.62
CA ALA A 78 -4.87 11.33 6.48
C ALA A 78 -4.98 10.51 5.19
N HIS A 79 -5.57 11.13 4.18
CA HIS A 79 -5.79 10.59 2.85
C HIS A 79 -4.73 11.15 1.90
N ILE A 80 -3.88 10.30 1.36
CA ILE A 80 -2.82 10.68 0.42
C ILE A 80 -3.27 10.32 -0.99
N LYS A 81 -3.50 11.32 -1.85
CA LYS A 81 -3.87 11.09 -3.25
C LYS A 81 -2.66 10.66 -4.07
N ILE A 82 -2.79 9.55 -4.78
CA ILE A 82 -1.77 9.00 -5.66
C ILE A 82 -2.13 9.33 -7.11
N TYR A 83 -1.12 9.74 -7.87
CA TYR A 83 -1.27 10.22 -9.23
C TYR A 83 -0.37 9.45 -10.19
N ASP A 84 -0.86 9.23 -11.41
CA ASP A 84 -0.08 8.66 -12.51
C ASP A 84 0.89 9.68 -13.15
N ALA A 85 1.57 9.25 -14.21
CA ALA A 85 2.49 10.10 -14.98
C ALA A 85 1.79 11.26 -15.72
N HIS A 86 0.48 11.17 -15.93
CA HIS A 86 -0.35 12.21 -16.58
C HIS A 86 -1.04 13.12 -15.57
N CYS A 87 -0.73 12.94 -14.26
CA CYS A 87 -1.35 13.68 -13.16
C CYS A 87 -2.84 13.34 -12.92
N ASN A 88 -3.33 12.22 -13.41
CA ASN A 88 -4.65 11.72 -13.07
C ASN A 88 -4.59 11.06 -11.67
N HIS A 89 -5.61 11.32 -10.85
CA HIS A 89 -5.77 10.65 -9.57
C HIS A 89 -6.16 9.18 -9.82
N ILE A 90 -5.34 8.22 -9.35
CA ILE A 90 -5.54 6.79 -9.60
C ILE A 90 -5.82 5.97 -8.36
N ALA A 91 -5.44 6.46 -7.17
CA ALA A 91 -5.68 5.79 -5.90
C ALA A 91 -5.60 6.79 -4.74
N THR A 92 -6.17 6.41 -3.61
CA THR A 92 -5.98 7.10 -2.33
C THR A 92 -5.51 6.09 -1.29
N THR A 93 -4.40 6.36 -0.63
CA THR A 93 -3.95 5.58 0.52
C THR A 93 -4.24 6.36 1.80
N ILE A 94 -4.51 5.62 2.88
CA ILE A 94 -4.78 6.20 4.18
C ILE A 94 -3.69 5.85 5.19
N ILE A 95 -3.39 6.81 6.06
CA ILE A 95 -2.46 6.68 7.19
C ILE A 95 -3.08 7.33 8.42
N ASP A 96 -2.50 7.12 9.59
CA ASP A 96 -2.85 7.91 10.76
C ASP A 96 -2.37 9.36 10.59
N ALA A 97 -3.18 10.35 11.00
CA ALA A 97 -2.88 11.77 10.82
C ALA A 97 -1.56 12.19 11.48
N GLU A 98 -1.20 11.57 12.59
CA GLU A 98 0.07 11.81 13.32
C GLU A 98 1.32 11.46 12.49
N ASP A 99 1.22 10.54 11.53
CA ASP A 99 2.33 10.10 10.70
C ASP A 99 2.54 10.97 9.45
N VAL A 100 1.71 11.98 9.23
CA VAL A 100 1.84 12.90 8.09
C VAL A 100 3.20 13.56 8.03
N SER A 101 3.79 13.90 9.18
CA SER A 101 5.13 14.50 9.26
C SER A 101 6.21 13.62 8.61
N LYS A 102 6.11 12.30 8.71
CA LYS A 102 7.06 11.33 8.14
C LYS A 102 7.00 11.26 6.62
N VAL A 103 5.84 11.58 6.01
CA VAL A 103 5.56 11.24 4.61
C VAL A 103 5.31 12.44 3.70
N ARG A 104 4.94 13.61 4.26
CA ARG A 104 4.46 14.78 3.51
C ARG A 104 5.46 15.37 2.50
N TYR A 105 6.73 15.13 2.70
CA TYR A 105 7.79 15.66 1.85
C TYR A 105 8.30 14.66 0.81
N THR A 106 7.82 13.44 0.84
CA THR A 106 8.15 12.37 -0.11
C THR A 106 7.11 12.30 -1.23
N LYS A 107 7.55 11.99 -2.44
CA LYS A 107 6.65 11.68 -3.56
C LYS A 107 6.34 10.19 -3.55
N TRP A 108 5.07 9.87 -3.39
CA TRP A 108 4.55 8.52 -3.37
C TRP A 108 3.90 8.13 -4.68
N LYS A 109 4.03 6.88 -5.08
CA LYS A 109 3.45 6.29 -6.28
C LYS A 109 2.86 4.90 -5.97
N LEU A 110 1.91 4.48 -6.78
CA LEU A 110 1.40 3.11 -6.79
C LEU A 110 2.36 2.23 -7.60
N SER A 111 2.78 1.10 -7.02
CA SER A 111 3.55 0.08 -7.74
C SER A 111 2.63 -0.82 -8.56
N SER A 112 3.19 -1.57 -9.50
CA SER A 112 2.45 -2.60 -10.27
C SER A 112 1.85 -3.71 -9.40
N SER A 113 2.44 -3.93 -8.22
CA SER A 113 1.95 -4.89 -7.22
C SER A 113 0.91 -4.32 -6.23
N GLY A 114 0.44 -3.07 -6.45
CA GLY A 114 -0.60 -2.45 -5.63
C GLY A 114 -0.10 -1.74 -4.36
N TYR A 115 1.19 -1.81 -4.05
CA TYR A 115 1.76 -1.16 -2.86
C TYR A 115 2.15 0.30 -3.13
N ILE A 116 2.11 1.11 -2.08
CA ILE A 116 2.58 2.49 -2.14
C ILE A 116 4.08 2.53 -1.85
N MET A 117 4.83 3.11 -2.79
CA MET A 117 6.28 3.25 -2.72
C MET A 117 6.72 4.68 -2.95
N ASN A 118 7.87 5.06 -2.41
CA ASN A 118 8.46 6.35 -2.73
C ASN A 118 8.97 6.39 -4.18
N THR A 119 9.14 7.60 -4.70
CA THR A 119 9.92 7.84 -5.93
C THR A 119 11.33 8.15 -5.49
N PRO A 120 12.31 7.24 -5.68
CA PRO A 120 13.65 7.44 -5.16
C PRO A 120 14.34 8.61 -5.86
N LYS A 121 15.09 9.40 -5.09
CA LYS A 121 16.03 10.39 -5.64
C LYS A 121 17.28 9.72 -6.20
N PHE A 122 17.63 8.55 -5.69
CA PHE A 122 18.81 7.76 -6.08
C PHE A 122 18.41 6.31 -6.32
N LYS A 123 19.15 5.63 -7.23
CA LYS A 123 18.95 4.22 -7.53
C LYS A 123 19.17 3.37 -6.26
N GLY A 124 18.20 2.52 -5.92
CA GLY A 124 18.27 1.62 -4.76
C GLY A 124 17.55 2.08 -3.49
N SER A 125 16.98 3.29 -3.44
CA SER A 125 16.27 3.82 -2.26
C SER A 125 14.75 3.65 -2.30
N ASN A 126 14.25 2.61 -2.97
CA ASN A 126 12.82 2.30 -2.97
C ASN A 126 12.36 1.85 -1.59
N GLN A 127 11.46 2.60 -0.97
CA GLN A 127 10.88 2.26 0.32
C GLN A 127 9.36 2.15 0.20
N HIS A 128 8.79 1.15 0.85
CA HIS A 128 7.35 1.02 1.02
C HIS A 128 6.84 2.03 2.05
N LEU A 129 5.66 2.60 1.79
CA LEU A 129 5.02 3.54 2.73
C LEU A 129 4.84 2.91 4.12
N SER A 130 4.37 1.67 4.17
CA SER A 130 4.19 0.90 5.41
C SER A 130 5.46 0.80 6.25
N ARG A 131 6.63 0.60 5.63
CA ARG A 131 7.92 0.57 6.32
C ARG A 131 8.29 1.93 6.91
N VAL A 132 8.06 3.00 6.16
CA VAL A 132 8.31 4.38 6.63
C VAL A 132 7.40 4.72 7.82
N ILE A 133 6.14 4.30 7.79
CA ILE A 133 5.19 4.50 8.89
C ILE A 133 5.68 3.78 10.16
N LEU A 134 6.07 2.51 10.05
CA LEU A 134 6.54 1.72 11.20
C LEU A 134 8.00 1.98 11.59
N GLY A 135 8.78 2.69 10.75
CA GLY A 135 10.19 2.96 10.99
C GLY A 135 11.06 1.69 10.96
N THR A 136 10.80 0.75 10.04
CA THR A 136 11.48 -0.55 9.95
C THR A 136 11.91 -0.86 8.52
N ASP A 137 12.96 -1.65 8.37
CA ASP A 137 13.39 -2.25 7.09
C ASP A 137 12.89 -3.69 6.90
N GLU A 138 12.27 -4.25 7.93
CA GLU A 138 11.70 -5.61 7.93
C GLU A 138 10.49 -5.74 7.00
N PHE A 139 10.01 -6.97 6.81
CA PHE A 139 8.76 -7.18 6.08
C PHE A 139 7.58 -6.63 6.89
N VAL A 140 6.71 -5.89 6.21
CA VAL A 140 5.47 -5.37 6.78
C VAL A 140 4.30 -5.98 6.02
N ASP A 141 3.37 -6.53 6.77
CA ASP A 141 2.14 -7.13 6.28
C ASP A 141 0.94 -6.23 6.57
N HIS A 142 -0.06 -6.25 5.68
CA HIS A 142 -1.34 -5.57 5.86
C HIS A 142 -2.37 -6.57 6.37
N ILE A 143 -2.80 -6.43 7.62
CA ILE A 143 -3.68 -7.40 8.31
C ILE A 143 -4.99 -7.62 7.54
N ASN A 144 -5.58 -6.55 6.99
CA ASN A 144 -6.81 -6.60 6.21
C ASN A 144 -6.59 -6.84 4.71
N HIS A 145 -5.37 -7.14 4.26
CA HIS A 145 -4.98 -7.34 2.86
C HIS A 145 -5.21 -6.15 1.92
N ASN A 146 -5.50 -4.96 2.45
CA ASN A 146 -5.61 -3.75 1.67
C ASN A 146 -4.28 -2.97 1.70
N PRO A 147 -3.44 -3.01 0.65
CA PRO A 147 -2.15 -2.31 0.63
C PRO A 147 -2.28 -0.78 0.60
N LEU A 148 -3.50 -0.26 0.48
CA LEU A 148 -3.79 1.16 0.56
C LEU A 148 -4.16 1.62 1.97
N ASP A 149 -4.39 0.71 2.92
CA ASP A 149 -4.61 1.04 4.33
C ASP A 149 -3.31 0.91 5.13
N ASN A 150 -2.55 1.99 5.18
CA ASN A 150 -1.26 2.07 5.85
C ASN A 150 -1.35 2.66 7.27
N ARG A 151 -2.50 2.56 7.94
CA ARG A 151 -2.64 2.90 9.36
C ARG A 151 -1.93 1.87 10.24
N LYS A 152 -1.29 2.32 11.32
CA LYS A 152 -0.51 1.45 12.23
C LYS A 152 -1.32 0.23 12.72
N LYS A 153 -2.61 0.43 13.04
CA LYS A 153 -3.49 -0.67 13.48
C LYS A 153 -3.68 -1.79 12.46
N ASN A 154 -3.41 -1.52 11.18
CA ASN A 154 -3.51 -2.47 10.07
C ASN A 154 -2.15 -3.03 9.63
N LEU A 155 -1.05 -2.52 10.21
CA LEU A 155 0.30 -2.92 9.85
C LEU A 155 0.91 -3.77 10.95
N ARG A 156 1.62 -4.83 10.57
CA ARG A 156 2.43 -5.63 11.47
C ARG A 156 3.77 -5.98 10.84
N VAL A 157 4.83 -5.95 11.64
CA VAL A 157 6.14 -6.47 11.25
C VAL A 157 6.08 -7.99 11.26
N VAL A 158 6.55 -8.61 10.19
CA VAL A 158 6.50 -10.07 10.01
C VAL A 158 7.80 -10.60 9.45
N THR A 159 8.08 -11.87 9.71
CA THR A 159 9.10 -12.61 8.99
C THR A 159 8.62 -12.96 7.57
N LYS A 160 9.54 -13.32 6.68
CA LYS A 160 9.18 -13.80 5.34
C LYS A 160 8.24 -15.03 5.38
N SER A 161 8.44 -15.90 6.36
CA SER A 161 7.59 -17.08 6.55
C SER A 161 6.17 -16.70 6.97
N GLN A 162 6.03 -15.80 7.94
CA GLN A 162 4.72 -15.30 8.39
C GLN A 162 3.97 -14.56 7.28
N ASN A 163 4.67 -13.76 6.48
CA ASN A 163 4.06 -13.09 5.33
C ASN A 163 3.53 -14.08 4.28
N GLN A 164 4.19 -15.23 4.12
CA GLN A 164 3.70 -16.31 3.25
C GLN A 164 2.46 -17.01 3.80
N MET A 165 2.31 -17.09 5.13
CA MET A 165 1.13 -17.68 5.78
C MET A 165 -0.13 -16.84 5.51
N ASN A 166 0.02 -15.53 5.39
CA ASN A 166 -1.06 -14.59 5.07
C ASN A 166 -1.42 -14.53 3.56
N ALA A 167 -1.00 -15.51 2.77
CA ALA A 167 -1.32 -15.56 1.34
C ALA A 167 -2.59 -16.38 1.09
N ASN A 168 -3.44 -15.92 0.17
CA ASN A 168 -4.67 -16.62 -0.21
C ASN A 168 -4.37 -17.82 -1.12
N TYR A 169 -3.97 -18.94 -0.55
CA TYR A 169 -3.81 -20.18 -1.28
C TYR A 169 -5.03 -21.09 -1.14
N LYS A 170 -5.55 -21.60 -2.25
CA LYS A 170 -6.61 -22.62 -2.22
C LYS A 170 -6.14 -23.88 -1.50
N GLY A 171 -4.92 -24.36 -1.80
CA GLY A 171 -4.28 -25.51 -1.15
C GLY A 171 -5.01 -26.85 -1.33
N VAL A 172 -5.94 -26.92 -2.28
CA VAL A 172 -6.76 -28.07 -2.61
C VAL A 172 -6.60 -28.39 -4.09
N GLN A 173 -6.54 -29.67 -4.43
CA GLN A 173 -6.38 -30.14 -5.80
C GLN A 173 -7.29 -31.36 -6.04
N HIS A 174 -8.01 -31.34 -7.16
CA HIS A 174 -8.77 -32.51 -7.62
C HIS A 174 -7.85 -33.50 -8.35
N LEU A 175 -7.88 -34.77 -7.94
CA LEU A 175 -7.12 -35.82 -8.60
C LEU A 175 -7.92 -37.14 -8.59
N GLY A 176 -8.24 -37.67 -9.76
CA GLY A 176 -9.13 -38.80 -9.91
C GLY A 176 -10.53 -38.48 -9.39
N SER A 177 -11.05 -39.28 -8.45
CA SER A 177 -12.38 -39.07 -7.84
C SER A 177 -12.37 -38.32 -6.53
N LYS A 178 -11.21 -37.74 -6.13
CA LYS A 178 -11.06 -37.13 -4.81
C LYS A 178 -10.43 -35.74 -4.87
N TRP A 179 -10.76 -34.92 -3.86
CA TRP A 179 -10.14 -33.65 -3.56
C TRP A 179 -9.10 -33.82 -2.47
N TYR A 180 -7.85 -33.44 -2.75
CA TYR A 180 -6.73 -33.56 -1.83
C TYR A 180 -6.37 -32.19 -1.24
N ALA A 181 -6.41 -32.09 0.08
CA ALA A 181 -5.96 -30.92 0.80
C ALA A 181 -4.50 -31.08 1.26
N ARG A 182 -3.73 -29.99 1.17
CA ARG A 182 -2.33 -29.94 1.63
C ARG A 182 -1.99 -28.56 2.16
N ILE A 183 -1.03 -28.52 3.10
CA ILE A 183 -0.47 -27.28 3.63
C ILE A 183 1.05 -27.34 3.56
N LYS A 184 1.69 -26.20 3.30
CA LYS A 184 3.15 -26.10 3.30
C LYS A 184 3.60 -25.21 4.48
N ILE A 185 4.49 -25.75 5.32
CA ILE A 185 5.11 -25.06 6.45
C ILE A 185 6.59 -25.44 6.54
N HIS A 186 7.48 -24.50 6.82
CA HIS A 186 8.93 -24.71 6.92
C HIS A 186 9.50 -25.56 5.76
N GLN A 187 9.10 -25.23 4.51
CA GLN A 187 9.46 -25.94 3.26
C GLN A 187 8.92 -27.37 3.14
N LYS A 188 8.22 -27.92 4.15
CA LYS A 188 7.60 -29.23 4.10
C LYS A 188 6.14 -29.14 3.68
N THR A 189 5.71 -30.02 2.79
CA THR A 189 4.30 -30.17 2.41
C THR A 189 3.67 -31.27 3.24
N ILE A 190 2.57 -30.96 3.92
CA ILE A 190 1.83 -31.87 4.78
C ILE A 190 0.53 -32.22 4.09
N PRO A 191 0.27 -33.51 3.79
CA PRO A 191 -1.02 -33.94 3.28
C PRO A 191 -2.07 -33.90 4.40
N LEU A 192 -3.20 -33.26 4.13
CA LEU A 192 -4.33 -33.10 5.06
C LEU A 192 -5.50 -34.05 4.76
N GLY A 193 -5.34 -34.96 3.81
CA GLY A 193 -6.32 -35.96 3.45
C GLY A 193 -6.88 -35.82 2.03
N GLY A 194 -7.64 -36.87 1.62
CA GLY A 194 -8.42 -36.90 0.38
C GLY A 194 -9.90 -37.07 0.70
N TYR A 195 -10.73 -36.24 0.12
CA TYR A 195 -12.16 -36.09 0.39
C TYR A 195 -12.96 -36.30 -0.89
N LEU A 196 -14.21 -36.71 -0.76
CA LEU A 196 -15.09 -36.86 -1.93
C LEU A 196 -15.62 -35.48 -2.37
N ASP A 197 -15.86 -34.59 -1.40
CA ASP A 197 -16.37 -33.26 -1.65
C ASP A 197 -15.27 -32.20 -1.56
N GLU A 198 -15.37 -31.18 -2.42
CA GLU A 198 -14.44 -30.05 -2.42
C GLU A 198 -14.50 -29.26 -1.11
N GLU A 199 -15.72 -29.04 -0.59
CA GLU A 199 -15.94 -28.26 0.63
C GLU A 199 -15.29 -28.91 1.85
N GLU A 200 -15.30 -30.25 1.96
CA GLU A 200 -14.58 -30.97 3.01
C GLU A 200 -13.06 -30.78 2.92
N ALA A 201 -12.52 -30.80 1.69
CA ALA A 201 -11.10 -30.55 1.47
C ALA A 201 -10.72 -29.10 1.80
N LEU A 202 -11.57 -28.12 1.42
CA LEU A 202 -11.40 -26.72 1.75
C LEU A 202 -11.49 -26.50 3.27
N TYR A 203 -12.40 -27.18 3.96
CA TYR A 203 -12.51 -27.13 5.40
C TYR A 203 -11.26 -27.68 6.10
N ALA A 204 -10.75 -28.84 5.65
CA ALA A 204 -9.52 -29.40 6.18
C ALA A 204 -8.33 -28.44 6.03
N ARG A 205 -8.24 -27.78 4.89
CA ARG A 205 -7.23 -26.76 4.64
C ARG A 205 -7.42 -25.53 5.52
N TRP A 206 -8.63 -25.00 5.60
CA TRP A 206 -8.98 -23.86 6.44
C TRP A 206 -8.65 -24.14 7.92
N TYR A 207 -9.06 -25.28 8.45
CA TYR A 207 -8.81 -25.66 9.82
C TYR A 207 -7.31 -25.78 10.12
N ALA A 208 -6.54 -26.37 9.23
CA ALA A 208 -5.08 -26.46 9.36
C ALA A 208 -4.43 -25.06 9.38
N GLU A 209 -4.91 -24.11 8.60
CA GLU A 209 -4.45 -22.73 8.62
C GLU A 209 -4.74 -22.07 10.00
N GLN A 210 -5.95 -22.24 10.55
CA GLN A 210 -6.29 -21.69 11.86
C GLN A 210 -5.37 -22.24 12.97
N VAL A 211 -5.08 -23.55 12.94
CA VAL A 211 -4.23 -24.19 13.94
C VAL A 211 -2.76 -23.78 13.80
N LEU A 212 -2.23 -23.75 12.59
CA LEU A 212 -0.80 -23.55 12.33
C LEU A 212 -0.40 -22.08 12.19
N PHE A 213 -1.25 -21.27 11.56
CA PHE A 213 -0.91 -19.89 11.23
C PHE A 213 -1.50 -18.88 12.21
N LYS A 214 -2.52 -19.28 12.98
CA LYS A 214 -3.17 -18.45 14.00
C LYS A 214 -3.53 -17.06 13.46
N GLU A 215 -3.05 -16.02 14.13
CA GLU A 215 -3.26 -14.61 13.75
C GLU A 215 -2.64 -14.21 12.38
N TYR A 216 -1.79 -15.08 11.81
CA TYR A 216 -1.21 -14.89 10.47
C TYR A 216 -1.98 -15.62 9.36
N ALA A 217 -3.03 -16.37 9.72
CA ALA A 217 -3.87 -17.02 8.71
C ALA A 217 -4.60 -15.98 7.85
N TYR A 218 -4.70 -16.27 6.54
CA TYR A 218 -5.52 -15.44 5.64
C TYR A 218 -6.99 -15.46 6.12
N PRO A 219 -7.64 -14.30 6.32
CA PRO A 219 -9.02 -14.26 6.77
C PRO A 219 -9.98 -14.76 5.68
N LYS A 220 -10.42 -16.00 5.82
CA LYS A 220 -11.41 -16.66 4.96
C LYS A 220 -12.62 -17.04 5.80
N PRO A 221 -13.84 -17.02 5.23
CA PRO A 221 -14.97 -17.63 5.89
C PRO A 221 -14.72 -19.13 6.09
N GLU A 222 -15.28 -19.67 7.14
CA GLU A 222 -15.30 -21.12 7.37
C GLU A 222 -16.11 -21.80 6.28
N PRO A 223 -15.57 -22.81 5.57
CA PRO A 223 -16.33 -23.57 4.58
C PRO A 223 -17.51 -24.32 5.22
N GLU A 224 -18.67 -24.29 4.57
CA GLU A 224 -19.90 -24.92 5.06
C GLU A 224 -19.88 -26.42 4.77
N ILE A 225 -19.83 -27.24 5.84
CA ILE A 225 -19.95 -28.70 5.77
C ILE A 225 -20.82 -29.22 6.94
N LEU A 226 -21.21 -30.48 6.88
CA LEU A 226 -21.99 -31.13 7.94
C LEU A 226 -21.19 -31.14 9.25
N GLU A 227 -21.84 -30.81 10.38
CA GLU A 227 -21.19 -30.78 11.72
C GLU A 227 -20.54 -32.13 12.11
N SER A 228 -21.19 -33.25 11.76
CA SER A 228 -20.61 -34.59 11.98
C SER A 228 -19.29 -34.81 11.25
N ARG A 229 -19.10 -34.16 10.11
CA ARG A 229 -17.87 -34.25 9.32
C ARG A 229 -16.80 -33.30 9.87
N LYS A 230 -17.18 -32.13 10.39
CA LYS A 230 -16.23 -31.18 11.00
C LYS A 230 -15.39 -31.85 12.05
N SER A 231 -16.01 -32.49 13.05
CA SER A 231 -15.30 -33.16 14.16
C SER A 231 -14.29 -34.21 13.67
N GLN A 232 -14.68 -35.02 12.69
CA GLN A 232 -13.82 -36.05 12.13
C GLN A 232 -12.60 -35.45 11.40
N ILE A 233 -12.83 -34.39 10.59
CA ILE A 233 -11.76 -33.70 9.85
C ILE A 233 -10.82 -32.99 10.82
N GLN A 234 -11.34 -32.30 11.83
CA GLN A 234 -10.55 -31.62 12.84
C GLN A 234 -9.64 -32.59 13.60
N GLU A 235 -10.16 -33.73 14.03
CA GLU A 235 -9.36 -34.76 14.70
C GLU A 235 -8.25 -35.29 13.81
N TYR A 236 -8.58 -35.61 12.54
CA TYR A 236 -7.61 -36.11 11.57
C TYR A 236 -6.51 -35.09 11.29
N VAL A 237 -6.88 -33.83 11.00
CA VAL A 237 -5.95 -32.75 10.71
C VAL A 237 -5.09 -32.42 11.91
N SER A 238 -5.67 -32.36 13.11
CA SER A 238 -4.92 -32.09 14.36
C SER A 238 -3.81 -33.12 14.57
N ARG A 239 -4.10 -34.40 14.38
CA ARG A 239 -3.09 -35.48 14.46
C ARG A 239 -1.95 -35.32 13.45
N LYS A 240 -2.26 -34.75 12.24
CA LYS A 240 -1.23 -34.52 11.21
C LYS A 240 -0.35 -33.33 11.53
N VAL A 241 -0.91 -32.23 12.04
CA VAL A 241 -0.17 -31.01 12.33
C VAL A 241 0.58 -31.03 13.68
N GLN A 242 0.15 -31.84 14.65
CA GLN A 242 0.86 -32.02 15.93
C GLN A 242 2.20 -32.78 15.81
N ARG A 243 2.46 -33.41 14.67
CA ARG A 243 3.72 -34.14 14.42
C ARG A 243 4.82 -33.27 13.81
N LEU A 244 4.63 -31.93 13.84
CA LEU A 244 5.57 -30.92 13.33
C LEU A 244 6.44 -30.35 14.44
#